data_a573b20ba2954d9df093738e53107a85
#
_entry.id   a573b20ba2954d9df093738e53107a85
#
_cell.length_a   1.000
_cell.length_b   1.000
_cell.length_c   1.000
_cell.angle_alpha   90.00
_cell.angle_beta   90.00
_cell.angle_gamma   90.00
#
_symmetry.space_group_name_H-M   'P 1'
#
loop_
_entity.id
_entity.type
_entity.pdbx_description
1 polymer ?
#
loop_
_entity_poly.entity_id
_entity_poly.type
_entity_poly.pdbx_seq_one_letter_code
_entity_poly.pdbx_strand_id
1 'polypeptide(L)'
;MKLLQLPPGELRRQLAGPGIWLRTGPFSLRVRSRLDAVAEGLGELYGQYEVRNPHETFADFHVSVGPQTKLRQGLRPKVNFSFDGIEPFEPEPLDQAYPMLERGLDWCVSEHAHQYLMIHAAVVEKNDQALILPAPPDSGKSTLVAALVLSGWRLLSDELALIDRKTGWIHPLPRPICLKNESIPLIRAFHADAYLSGVSRNSANGSIAYMRPPKESVRRQHEPAKP
;
A
#
# COMPACT_ATOMS: atom_id res chain seq x y z
N MET A 1 -5.61 -4.75 -17.64
CA MET A 1 -4.15 -4.89 -17.89
C MET A 1 -3.38 -4.65 -16.61
N LYS A 2 -2.06 -4.90 -16.57
CA LYS A 2 -1.23 -4.61 -15.38
C LYS A 2 -0.58 -3.23 -15.49
N LEU A 3 -0.30 -2.59 -14.36
CA LEU A 3 0.31 -1.25 -14.32
C LEU A 3 1.66 -1.21 -15.05
N LEU A 4 2.51 -2.24 -14.90
CA LEU A 4 3.80 -2.33 -15.62
C LEU A 4 3.67 -2.40 -17.15
N GLN A 5 2.47 -2.65 -17.69
CA GLN A 5 2.21 -2.73 -19.12
C GLN A 5 1.79 -1.36 -19.72
N LEU A 6 1.65 -0.34 -18.89
CA LEU A 6 1.40 1.01 -19.36
C LEU A 6 2.61 1.52 -20.18
N PRO A 7 2.38 2.26 -21.26
CA PRO A 7 3.45 2.92 -22.00
C PRO A 7 4.27 3.87 -21.09
N PRO A 8 5.54 4.11 -21.41
CA PRO A 8 6.36 5.08 -20.70
C PRO A 8 5.67 6.45 -20.58
N GLY A 9 5.68 7.04 -19.39
CA GLY A 9 5.04 8.33 -19.09
C GLY A 9 3.51 8.29 -18.93
N GLU A 10 2.84 7.22 -19.34
CA GLU A 10 1.39 7.10 -19.24
C GLU A 10 0.91 7.14 -17.79
N LEU A 11 1.60 6.46 -16.88
CA LEU A 11 1.28 6.47 -15.44
C LEU A 11 1.28 7.91 -14.88
N ARG A 12 2.33 8.69 -15.16
CA ARG A 12 2.41 10.09 -14.72
C ARG A 12 1.29 10.94 -15.32
N ARG A 13 0.99 10.75 -16.60
CA ARG A 13 -0.08 11.47 -17.30
C ARG A 13 -1.46 11.18 -16.67
N GLN A 14 -1.75 9.91 -16.43
CA GLN A 14 -3.02 9.51 -15.80
C GLN A 14 -3.12 10.01 -14.37
N LEU A 15 -2.09 9.86 -13.55
CA LEU A 15 -2.06 10.36 -12.18
C LEU A 15 -2.30 11.87 -12.10
N ALA A 16 -1.70 12.64 -13.01
CA ALA A 16 -1.86 14.11 -13.06
C ALA A 16 -3.22 14.57 -13.59
N GLY A 17 -3.93 13.71 -14.30
CA GLY A 17 -5.20 13.98 -14.96
C GLY A 17 -6.38 13.20 -14.36
N PRO A 18 -6.92 12.20 -15.09
CA PRO A 18 -8.13 11.47 -14.68
C PRO A 18 -7.92 10.62 -13.42
N GLY A 19 -6.69 10.32 -13.07
CA GLY A 19 -6.29 9.37 -12.04
C GLY A 19 -5.98 7.99 -12.64
N ILE A 20 -5.29 7.16 -11.87
CA ILE A 20 -5.09 5.74 -12.18
C ILE A 20 -6.11 4.91 -11.39
N TRP A 21 -6.84 4.04 -12.09
CA TRP A 21 -7.66 3.04 -11.42
C TRP A 21 -6.79 1.82 -11.12
N LEU A 22 -6.77 1.42 -9.85
CA LEU A 22 -5.93 0.35 -9.33
C LEU A 22 -6.76 -0.56 -8.42
N ARG A 23 -6.57 -1.88 -8.55
CA ARG A 23 -7.22 -2.85 -7.67
C ARG A 23 -6.25 -3.42 -6.64
N THR A 24 -6.65 -3.41 -5.36
CA THR A 24 -5.94 -4.05 -4.26
C THR A 24 -6.90 -4.90 -3.44
N GLY A 25 -6.74 -6.22 -3.50
CA GLY A 25 -7.66 -7.14 -2.85
C GLY A 25 -9.12 -6.93 -3.26
N PRO A 26 -10.05 -6.78 -2.31
CA PRO A 26 -11.46 -6.56 -2.61
C PRO A 26 -11.78 -5.12 -3.05
N PHE A 27 -10.84 -4.17 -2.92
CA PHE A 27 -11.08 -2.75 -3.17
C PHE A 27 -10.48 -2.27 -4.48
N SER A 28 -11.13 -1.26 -5.03
CA SER A 28 -10.68 -0.48 -6.18
C SER A 28 -10.42 0.97 -5.78
N LEU A 29 -9.31 1.50 -6.26
CA LEU A 29 -8.81 2.82 -5.92
C LEU A 29 -8.73 3.68 -7.17
N ARG A 30 -9.08 4.96 -7.07
CA ARG A 30 -8.75 5.97 -8.05
C ARG A 30 -7.74 6.93 -7.44
N VAL A 31 -6.48 6.80 -7.83
CA VAL A 31 -5.37 7.57 -7.28
C VAL A 31 -5.01 8.73 -8.20
N ARG A 32 -4.88 9.94 -7.65
CA ARG A 32 -4.39 11.13 -8.35
C ARG A 32 -3.17 11.71 -7.65
N SER A 33 -2.19 12.13 -8.44
CA SER A 33 -1.04 12.88 -7.94
C SER A 33 -0.30 13.56 -9.09
N ARG A 34 0.34 14.70 -8.81
CA ARG A 34 1.31 15.33 -9.71
C ARG A 34 2.75 15.19 -9.21
N LEU A 35 2.96 14.40 -8.16
CA LEU A 35 4.26 14.23 -7.52
C LEU A 35 4.97 13.01 -8.10
N ASP A 36 6.20 13.20 -8.56
CA ASP A 36 7.01 12.13 -9.14
C ASP A 36 7.23 10.98 -8.16
N ALA A 37 7.45 11.27 -6.88
CA ALA A 37 7.62 10.26 -5.84
C ALA A 37 6.43 9.28 -5.73
N VAL A 38 5.20 9.76 -5.96
CA VAL A 38 4.00 8.90 -6.00
C VAL A 38 3.99 8.03 -7.26
N ALA A 39 4.32 8.62 -8.42
CA ALA A 39 4.38 7.87 -9.68
C ALA A 39 5.48 6.80 -9.66
N GLU A 40 6.65 7.12 -9.13
CA GLU A 40 7.77 6.21 -8.96
C GLU A 40 7.42 5.06 -8.01
N GLY A 41 6.93 5.38 -6.80
CA GLY A 41 6.51 4.37 -5.82
C GLY A 41 5.45 3.42 -6.36
N LEU A 42 4.41 3.93 -7.04
CA LEU A 42 3.40 3.09 -7.69
C LEU A 42 4.01 2.24 -8.82
N GLY A 43 4.84 2.82 -9.68
CA GLY A 43 5.49 2.08 -10.77
C GLY A 43 6.38 0.94 -10.25
N GLU A 44 7.13 1.19 -9.20
CA GLU A 44 8.06 0.23 -8.61
C GLU A 44 7.34 -0.88 -7.83
N LEU A 45 6.34 -0.55 -7.04
CA LEU A 45 5.76 -1.46 -6.06
C LEU A 45 4.44 -2.10 -6.53
N TYR A 46 3.66 -1.40 -7.35
CA TYR A 46 2.36 -1.86 -7.85
C TYR A 46 2.36 -2.33 -9.30
N GLY A 47 3.51 -2.56 -9.90
CA GLY A 47 3.62 -2.96 -11.31
C GLY A 47 2.79 -4.19 -11.71
N GLN A 48 2.54 -5.13 -10.80
CA GLN A 48 1.79 -6.37 -11.05
C GLN A 48 0.27 -6.23 -10.86
N TYR A 49 -0.20 -5.11 -10.32
CA TYR A 49 -1.62 -4.91 -10.01
C TYR A 49 -2.43 -4.57 -11.25
N GLU A 50 -3.71 -4.93 -11.20
CA GLU A 50 -4.66 -4.63 -12.26
C GLU A 50 -4.94 -3.13 -12.32
N VAL A 51 -4.91 -2.58 -13.54
CA VAL A 51 -5.34 -1.22 -13.84
C VAL A 51 -6.42 -1.24 -14.93
N ARG A 52 -7.39 -0.31 -14.83
CA ARG A 52 -8.48 -0.14 -15.78
C ARG A 52 -8.64 1.32 -16.19
N ASN A 53 -9.50 1.56 -17.16
CA ASN A 53 -9.88 2.91 -17.54
C ASN A 53 -10.64 3.59 -16.40
N PRO A 54 -10.13 4.69 -15.83
CA PRO A 54 -10.74 5.35 -14.69
C PRO A 54 -12.07 6.05 -15.02
N HIS A 55 -12.39 6.26 -16.31
CA HIS A 55 -13.65 6.88 -16.73
C HIS A 55 -14.81 5.89 -16.87
N GLU A 56 -14.49 4.60 -17.02
CA GLU A 56 -15.48 3.56 -17.28
C GLU A 56 -15.66 2.61 -16.09
N THR A 57 -14.86 2.78 -15.05
CA THR A 57 -14.83 1.84 -13.94
C THR A 57 -15.08 2.55 -12.62
N PHE A 58 -16.03 2.02 -11.83
CA PHE A 58 -16.27 2.46 -10.45
C PHE A 58 -15.03 2.23 -9.60
N ALA A 59 -14.77 3.13 -8.65
CA ALA A 59 -13.75 2.97 -7.63
C ALA A 59 -14.37 3.16 -6.24
N ASP A 60 -13.99 2.28 -5.31
CA ASP A 60 -14.47 2.34 -3.93
C ASP A 60 -13.89 3.57 -3.21
N PHE A 61 -12.65 3.94 -3.52
CA PHE A 61 -11.96 5.05 -2.88
C PHE A 61 -11.34 6.00 -3.92
N HIS A 62 -11.64 7.29 -3.79
CA HIS A 62 -11.04 8.35 -4.60
C HIS A 62 -10.04 9.12 -3.75
N VAL A 63 -8.75 8.90 -4.01
CA VAL A 63 -7.67 9.46 -3.21
C VAL A 63 -6.74 10.34 -4.03
N SER A 64 -6.15 11.33 -3.38
CA SER A 64 -5.09 12.12 -3.99
C SER A 64 -3.99 12.47 -2.99
N VAL A 65 -2.76 12.59 -3.50
CA VAL A 65 -1.62 13.15 -2.78
C VAL A 65 -1.08 14.31 -3.59
N GLY A 66 -1.00 15.47 -2.98
CA GLY A 66 -0.59 16.70 -3.66
C GLY A 66 0.06 17.71 -2.73
N PRO A 67 0.68 18.74 -3.31
CA PRO A 67 1.26 19.82 -2.51
C PRO A 67 0.17 20.55 -1.73
N GLN A 68 0.50 20.93 -0.51
CA GLN A 68 -0.35 21.83 0.28
C GLN A 68 -0.65 23.12 -0.48
N THR A 69 -1.91 23.60 -0.44
CA THR A 69 -2.34 24.78 -1.17
C THR A 69 -1.58 26.04 -0.78
N LYS A 70 -1.33 26.92 -1.75
CA LYS A 70 -0.38 28.04 -1.76
C LYS A 70 -0.45 29.06 -0.61
N LEU A 71 -1.55 29.16 0.13
CA LEU A 71 -1.67 30.16 1.21
C LEU A 71 -0.84 29.85 2.46
N ARG A 72 -0.27 28.65 2.58
CA ARG A 72 0.51 28.19 3.73
C ARG A 72 1.89 27.63 3.36
N GLN A 73 2.37 27.88 2.16
CA GLN A 73 3.73 27.46 1.76
C GLN A 73 4.76 28.28 2.53
N GLY A 74 5.20 27.76 3.68
CA GLY A 74 6.44 28.18 4.30
C GLY A 74 7.65 27.75 3.47
N LEU A 75 8.88 28.01 3.96
CA LEU A 75 10.15 27.70 3.30
C LEU A 75 10.38 26.20 2.99
N ARG A 76 9.50 25.30 3.43
CA ARG A 76 9.59 23.86 3.17
C ARG A 76 8.27 23.36 2.57
N PRO A 77 8.28 22.83 1.34
CA PRO A 77 7.08 22.31 0.69
C PRO A 77 6.56 21.08 1.45
N LYS A 78 5.25 21.07 1.67
CA LYS A 78 4.53 19.96 2.32
C LYS A 78 3.54 19.33 1.38
N VAL A 79 3.13 18.10 1.68
CA VAL A 79 2.11 17.32 0.97
C VAL A 79 0.95 16.99 1.87
N ASN A 80 -0.23 16.87 1.26
CA ASN A 80 -1.46 16.41 1.90
C ASN A 80 -1.96 15.15 1.18
N PHE A 81 -2.61 14.27 1.95
CA PHE A 81 -3.49 13.23 1.44
C PHE A 81 -4.92 13.74 1.47
N SER A 82 -5.70 13.41 0.45
CA SER A 82 -7.13 13.70 0.42
C SER A 82 -7.91 12.47 -0.04
N PHE A 83 -9.01 12.21 0.64
CA PHE A 83 -10.03 11.23 0.31
C PHE A 83 -11.35 11.97 0.10
N ASP A 84 -11.89 11.94 -1.13
CA ASP A 84 -13.13 12.66 -1.52
C ASP A 84 -13.18 14.13 -1.06
N GLY A 85 -12.03 14.81 -1.06
CA GLY A 85 -11.89 16.21 -0.64
C GLY A 85 -11.67 16.41 0.87
N ILE A 86 -11.68 15.35 1.67
CA ILE A 86 -11.37 15.39 3.11
C ILE A 86 -9.88 15.15 3.29
N GLU A 87 -9.21 15.95 4.11
CA GLU A 87 -7.79 15.81 4.46
C GLU A 87 -7.68 15.29 5.90
N PRO A 88 -7.58 13.95 6.13
CA PRO A 88 -7.62 13.37 7.47
C PRO A 88 -6.31 13.51 8.25
N PHE A 89 -5.23 13.93 7.58
CA PHE A 89 -3.90 14.00 8.20
C PHE A 89 -3.32 15.40 8.18
N GLU A 90 -2.44 15.69 9.13
CA GLU A 90 -1.59 16.86 9.08
C GLU A 90 -0.60 16.77 7.89
N PRO A 91 -0.28 17.92 7.27
CA PRO A 91 0.65 17.96 6.15
C PRO A 91 2.06 17.54 6.54
N GLU A 92 2.69 16.69 5.73
CA GLU A 92 4.04 16.18 5.92
C GLU A 92 5.04 16.74 4.91
N PRO A 93 6.36 16.60 5.12
CA PRO A 93 7.39 16.97 4.16
C PRO A 93 7.19 16.28 2.79
N LEU A 94 7.67 16.92 1.72
CA LEU A 94 7.46 16.45 0.33
C LEU A 94 8.00 15.03 0.08
N ASP A 95 9.08 14.64 0.73
CA ASP A 95 9.68 13.30 0.64
C ASP A 95 8.84 12.20 1.32
N GLN A 96 7.79 12.60 2.05
CA GLN A 96 6.79 11.68 2.63
C GLN A 96 5.58 11.46 1.70
N ALA A 97 5.61 11.91 0.45
CA ALA A 97 4.47 11.82 -0.46
C ALA A 97 4.01 10.36 -0.71
N TYR A 98 4.93 9.43 -0.95
CA TYR A 98 4.59 8.03 -1.13
C TYR A 98 4.19 7.33 0.20
N PRO A 99 4.93 7.47 1.30
CA PRO A 99 4.47 7.01 2.62
C PRO A 99 3.09 7.53 3.02
N MET A 100 2.78 8.78 2.70
CA MET A 100 1.47 9.37 2.95
C MET A 100 0.36 8.72 2.11
N LEU A 101 0.63 8.35 0.85
CA LEU A 101 -0.29 7.56 0.05
C LEU A 101 -0.60 6.21 0.73
N GLU A 102 0.43 5.44 1.10
CA GLU A 102 0.25 4.12 1.72
C GLU A 102 -0.55 4.20 3.03
N ARG A 103 -0.20 5.15 3.90
CA ARG A 103 -0.94 5.41 5.14
C ARG A 103 -2.39 5.81 4.86
N GLY A 104 -2.61 6.63 3.84
CA GLY A 104 -3.94 7.05 3.43
C GLY A 104 -4.80 5.90 2.92
N LEU A 105 -4.21 4.94 2.20
CA LEU A 105 -4.91 3.75 1.73
C LEU A 105 -5.29 2.82 2.89
N ASP A 106 -4.41 2.67 3.92
CA ASP A 106 -4.77 1.95 5.14
C ASP A 106 -5.92 2.61 5.87
N TRP A 107 -5.85 3.93 6.02
CA TRP A 107 -6.91 4.70 6.64
C TRP A 107 -8.26 4.57 5.89
N CYS A 108 -8.27 4.64 4.55
CA CYS A 108 -9.49 4.45 3.77
C CYS A 108 -10.15 3.09 4.06
N VAL A 109 -9.36 2.02 4.13
CA VAL A 109 -9.88 0.68 4.42
C VAL A 109 -10.36 0.59 5.87
N SER A 110 -9.58 1.05 6.84
CA SER A 110 -9.94 0.96 8.26
C SER A 110 -11.19 1.76 8.62
N GLU A 111 -11.40 2.92 7.98
CA GLU A 111 -12.54 3.80 8.28
C GLU A 111 -13.80 3.46 7.49
N HIS A 112 -13.70 2.73 6.37
CA HIS A 112 -14.85 2.58 5.46
C HIS A 112 -15.20 1.13 5.10
N ALA A 113 -14.35 0.14 5.40
CA ALA A 113 -14.61 -1.25 5.03
C ALA A 113 -15.38 -2.03 6.12
N HIS A 114 -16.47 -1.46 6.64
CA HIS A 114 -17.26 -2.00 7.76
C HIS A 114 -17.97 -3.34 7.48
N GLN A 115 -17.97 -3.81 6.23
CA GLN A 115 -18.46 -5.14 5.88
C GLN A 115 -17.59 -6.26 6.43
N TYR A 116 -16.33 -5.98 6.79
CA TYR A 116 -15.40 -6.92 7.40
C TYR A 116 -15.30 -6.72 8.92
N LEU A 117 -15.00 -7.82 9.63
CA LEU A 117 -14.36 -7.71 10.94
C LEU A 117 -12.87 -7.46 10.70
N MET A 118 -12.37 -6.31 11.15
CA MET A 118 -10.98 -5.93 10.95
C MET A 118 -10.17 -6.09 12.24
N ILE A 119 -9.00 -6.69 12.11
CA ILE A 119 -8.00 -6.78 13.18
C ILE A 119 -6.73 -6.10 12.67
N HIS A 120 -6.14 -5.22 13.46
CA HIS A 120 -4.80 -4.70 13.17
C HIS A 120 -3.77 -5.82 13.36
N ALA A 121 -3.52 -6.54 12.30
CA ALA A 121 -2.66 -7.71 12.26
C ALA A 121 -2.11 -7.92 10.86
N ALA A 122 -0.90 -8.44 10.78
CA ALA A 122 -0.43 -8.99 9.52
C ALA A 122 -0.99 -10.40 9.29
N VAL A 123 -1.11 -10.78 8.03
CA VAL A 123 -1.65 -12.10 7.65
C VAL A 123 -0.83 -12.68 6.50
N VAL A 124 -0.41 -13.91 6.68
CA VAL A 124 0.23 -14.73 5.64
C VAL A 124 -0.49 -16.06 5.50
N GLU A 125 -0.35 -16.71 4.36
CA GLU A 125 -1.01 -17.99 4.09
C GLU A 125 0.01 -19.01 3.59
N LYS A 126 -0.15 -20.26 4.04
CA LYS A 126 0.59 -21.41 3.52
C LYS A 126 -0.31 -22.65 3.58
N ASN A 127 -0.36 -23.43 2.50
CA ASN A 127 -1.17 -24.64 2.39
C ASN A 127 -2.66 -24.38 2.67
N ASP A 128 -3.21 -23.31 2.12
CA ASP A 128 -4.60 -22.85 2.26
C ASP A 128 -5.03 -22.49 3.70
N GLN A 129 -4.08 -22.32 4.61
CA GLN A 129 -4.31 -21.86 5.98
C GLN A 129 -3.68 -20.51 6.22
N ALA A 130 -4.46 -19.57 6.74
CA ALA A 130 -3.98 -18.23 7.09
C ALA A 130 -3.47 -18.21 8.52
N LEU A 131 -2.33 -17.55 8.71
CA LEU A 131 -1.76 -17.22 10.01
C LEU A 131 -1.95 -15.71 10.25
N ILE A 132 -2.73 -15.37 11.27
CA ILE A 132 -2.95 -14.00 11.73
C ILE A 132 -1.92 -13.67 12.80
N LEU A 133 -1.20 -12.57 12.62
CA LEU A 133 -0.12 -12.10 13.48
C LEU A 133 -0.48 -10.74 14.12
N PRO A 134 -1.34 -10.72 15.15
CA PRO A 134 -1.63 -9.50 15.88
C PRO A 134 -0.43 -9.15 16.76
N ALA A 135 0.00 -7.90 16.72
CA ALA A 135 1.09 -7.43 17.55
C ALA A 135 1.06 -5.91 17.69
N PRO A 136 1.56 -5.33 18.79
CA PRO A 136 1.70 -3.89 18.93
C PRO A 136 2.55 -3.27 17.80
N PRO A 137 2.41 -1.97 17.55
CA PRO A 137 3.34 -1.25 16.69
C PRO A 137 4.80 -1.49 17.12
N ASP A 138 5.71 -1.51 16.14
CA ASP A 138 7.16 -1.67 16.34
C ASP A 138 7.63 -2.97 17.02
N SER A 139 6.76 -3.99 17.11
CA SER A 139 7.07 -5.32 17.64
C SER A 139 7.88 -6.23 16.70
N GLY A 140 8.18 -5.75 15.47
CA GLY A 140 8.85 -6.55 14.43
C GLY A 140 7.89 -7.34 13.53
N LYS A 141 6.58 -7.10 13.60
CA LYS A 141 5.53 -7.77 12.81
C LYS A 141 5.85 -7.76 11.30
N SER A 142 6.05 -6.57 10.70
CA SER A 142 6.34 -6.44 9.26
C SER A 142 7.68 -7.10 8.87
N THR A 143 8.68 -7.11 9.77
CA THR A 143 9.94 -7.83 9.54
C THR A 143 9.71 -9.34 9.46
N LEU A 144 8.93 -9.90 10.40
CA LEU A 144 8.57 -11.32 10.39
C LEU A 144 7.76 -11.68 9.14
N VAL A 145 6.77 -10.86 8.80
CA VAL A 145 5.96 -11.07 7.58
C VAL A 145 6.81 -11.05 6.33
N ALA A 146 7.72 -10.07 6.19
CA ALA A 146 8.62 -10.00 5.06
C ALA A 146 9.49 -11.27 4.96
N ALA A 147 10.04 -11.76 6.08
CA ALA A 147 10.85 -12.98 6.11
C ALA A 147 10.01 -14.22 5.73
N LEU A 148 8.79 -14.36 6.26
CA LEU A 148 7.88 -15.46 5.90
C LEU A 148 7.53 -15.45 4.42
N VAL A 149 7.19 -14.27 3.88
CA VAL A 149 6.85 -14.08 2.47
C VAL A 149 8.03 -14.44 1.57
N LEU A 150 9.24 -14.01 1.92
CA LEU A 150 10.48 -14.38 1.21
C LEU A 150 10.82 -15.87 1.35
N SER A 151 10.30 -16.54 2.39
CA SER A 151 10.41 -18.01 2.60
C SER A 151 9.25 -18.78 1.94
N GLY A 152 8.50 -18.16 1.04
CA GLY A 152 7.47 -18.81 0.21
C GLY A 152 6.07 -18.85 0.81
N TRP A 153 5.77 -18.05 1.84
CA TRP A 153 4.41 -17.80 2.28
C TRP A 153 3.73 -16.78 1.36
N ARG A 154 2.44 -16.92 1.15
CA ARG A 154 1.64 -15.92 0.43
C ARG A 154 1.31 -14.76 1.36
N LEU A 155 1.57 -13.53 0.94
CA LEU A 155 1.12 -12.34 1.65
C LEU A 155 -0.38 -12.17 1.46
N LEU A 156 -1.13 -12.09 2.56
CA LEU A 156 -2.52 -11.62 2.54
C LEU A 156 -2.59 -10.14 2.93
N SER A 157 -1.92 -9.72 4.01
CA SER A 157 -1.85 -8.32 4.43
C SER A 157 -0.69 -8.08 5.40
N ASP A 158 -0.15 -6.86 5.46
CA ASP A 158 0.84 -6.45 6.48
C ASP A 158 0.20 -5.68 7.65
N GLU A 159 -0.97 -5.04 7.44
CA GLU A 159 -1.57 -4.13 8.42
C GLU A 159 -2.97 -4.54 8.90
N LEU A 160 -3.83 -5.06 8.00
CA LEU A 160 -5.23 -5.28 8.29
C LEU A 160 -5.68 -6.69 7.89
N ALA A 161 -6.10 -7.49 8.86
CA ALA A 161 -6.80 -8.74 8.60
C ALA A 161 -8.28 -8.43 8.30
N LEU A 162 -8.73 -8.71 7.08
CA LEU A 162 -10.10 -8.49 6.61
C LEU A 162 -10.89 -9.79 6.70
N ILE A 163 -11.63 -10.00 7.78
CA ILE A 163 -12.36 -11.23 8.04
C ILE A 163 -13.81 -11.06 7.60
N ASP A 164 -14.26 -11.88 6.67
CA ASP A 164 -15.66 -11.93 6.27
C ASP A 164 -16.53 -12.41 7.45
N ARG A 165 -17.51 -11.61 7.83
CA ARG A 165 -18.32 -11.85 9.03
C ARG A 165 -19.27 -13.05 8.93
N LYS A 166 -19.53 -13.55 7.71
CA LYS A 166 -20.42 -14.70 7.48
C LYS A 166 -19.66 -16.00 7.39
N THR A 167 -18.52 -15.98 6.70
CA THR A 167 -17.74 -17.18 6.40
C THR A 167 -16.57 -17.40 7.34
N GLY A 168 -16.09 -16.35 8.02
CA GLY A 168 -14.85 -16.33 8.78
C GLY A 168 -13.58 -16.31 7.91
N TRP A 169 -13.72 -16.33 6.58
CA TRP A 169 -12.55 -16.35 5.70
C TRP A 169 -11.88 -14.99 5.64
N ILE A 170 -10.57 -14.98 5.41
CA ILE A 170 -9.76 -13.77 5.37
C ILE A 170 -9.56 -13.35 3.93
N HIS A 171 -10.01 -12.14 3.61
CA HIS A 171 -9.81 -11.54 2.29
C HIS A 171 -8.41 -10.93 2.18
N PRO A 172 -7.66 -11.22 1.10
CA PRO A 172 -6.34 -10.65 0.90
C PRO A 172 -6.41 -9.15 0.62
N LEU A 173 -5.44 -8.43 1.17
CA LEU A 173 -5.11 -7.03 0.86
C LEU A 173 -3.58 -6.92 0.70
N PRO A 174 -2.98 -7.61 -0.30
CA PRO A 174 -1.54 -7.69 -0.43
C PRO A 174 -0.99 -6.38 -0.97
N ARG A 175 -0.64 -5.45 -0.10
CA ARG A 175 0.03 -4.18 -0.44
C ARG A 175 1.51 -4.25 -0.09
N PRO A 176 2.34 -3.26 -0.50
CA PRO A 176 3.75 -3.20 -0.13
C PRO A 176 3.95 -3.28 1.39
N ILE A 177 4.89 -4.12 1.83
CA ILE A 177 5.20 -4.30 3.25
C ILE A 177 6.04 -3.12 3.71
N CYS A 178 5.61 -2.42 4.76
CA CYS A 178 6.31 -1.28 5.33
C CYS A 178 7.43 -1.72 6.29
N LEU A 179 8.68 -1.52 5.89
CA LEU A 179 9.87 -1.81 6.70
C LEU A 179 10.44 -0.52 7.28
N LYS A 180 10.78 -0.55 8.57
CA LYS A 180 11.30 0.61 9.30
C LYS A 180 12.68 0.32 9.89
N ASN A 181 13.52 1.34 9.88
CA ASN A 181 14.81 1.34 10.58
C ASN A 181 15.63 0.06 10.34
N GLU A 182 15.97 -0.69 11.38
CA GLU A 182 16.80 -1.90 11.33
C GLU A 182 16.17 -3.05 10.53
N SER A 183 14.86 -3.04 10.31
CA SER A 183 14.20 -4.03 9.46
C SER A 183 14.67 -3.96 8.02
N ILE A 184 15.07 -2.78 7.53
CA ILE A 184 15.50 -2.55 6.16
C ILE A 184 16.81 -3.31 5.86
N PRO A 185 17.93 -3.06 6.57
CA PRO A 185 19.16 -3.81 6.35
C PRO A 185 19.00 -5.31 6.67
N LEU A 186 18.19 -5.66 7.68
CA LEU A 186 17.94 -7.04 8.05
C LEU A 186 17.30 -7.85 6.89
N ILE A 187 16.25 -7.33 6.27
CA ILE A 187 15.58 -7.99 5.15
C ILE A 187 16.47 -8.04 3.91
N ARG A 188 17.26 -7.00 3.63
CA ARG A 188 18.25 -7.02 2.55
C ARG A 188 19.30 -8.11 2.75
N ALA A 189 19.76 -8.30 3.99
CA ALA A 189 20.74 -9.36 4.31
C ALA A 189 20.10 -10.76 4.28
N PHE A 190 18.81 -10.87 4.68
CA PHE A 190 18.08 -12.13 4.68
C PHE A 190 17.82 -12.67 3.27
N HIS A 191 17.52 -11.80 2.30
CA HIS A 191 17.23 -12.21 0.93
C HIS A 191 17.68 -11.16 -0.08
N ALA A 192 18.74 -11.43 -0.80
CA ALA A 192 19.38 -10.47 -1.71
C ALA A 192 18.47 -10.01 -2.86
N ASP A 193 17.55 -10.87 -3.32
CA ASP A 193 16.63 -10.57 -4.43
C ASP A 193 15.34 -9.86 -3.98
N ALA A 194 15.20 -9.56 -2.67
CA ALA A 194 14.05 -8.81 -2.17
C ALA A 194 14.06 -7.39 -2.75
N TYR A 195 13.01 -7.03 -3.50
CA TYR A 195 12.89 -5.67 -4.00
C TYR A 195 12.39 -4.73 -2.91
N LEU A 196 13.23 -3.79 -2.51
CA LEU A 196 12.88 -2.70 -1.61
C LEU A 196 12.96 -1.36 -2.35
N SER A 197 11.99 -0.50 -2.10
CA SER A 197 11.99 0.89 -2.59
C SER A 197 13.19 1.68 -2.09
N GLY A 198 13.37 2.89 -2.60
CA GLY A 198 14.22 3.91 -1.99
C GLY A 198 13.83 4.17 -0.53
N VAL A 199 14.80 4.57 0.30
CA VAL A 199 14.59 4.85 1.73
C VAL A 199 14.15 6.30 1.91
N SER A 200 12.96 6.52 2.46
CA SER A 200 12.53 7.82 2.97
C SER A 200 13.03 8.00 4.41
N ARG A 201 13.68 9.13 4.72
CA ARG A 201 14.40 9.34 5.99
C ARG A 201 13.78 10.35 6.93
N ASN A 202 12.86 11.17 6.47
CA ASN A 202 12.31 12.28 7.27
C ASN A 202 10.94 11.95 7.90
N SER A 203 10.61 10.67 8.07
CA SER A 203 9.37 10.27 8.71
C SER A 203 9.45 10.41 10.24
N ALA A 204 8.30 10.60 10.88
CA ALA A 204 8.19 10.57 12.34
C ALA A 204 8.66 9.20 12.92
N ASN A 205 8.68 8.15 12.09
CA ASN A 205 9.08 6.79 12.45
C ASN A 205 10.52 6.44 12.02
N GLY A 206 11.35 7.43 11.69
CA GLY A 206 12.72 7.24 11.21
C GLY A 206 12.82 6.92 9.72
N SER A 207 13.64 5.93 9.35
CA SER A 207 13.80 5.48 7.96
C SER A 207 12.71 4.49 7.58
N ILE A 208 12.10 4.67 6.40
CA ILE A 208 11.05 3.79 5.87
C ILE A 208 11.44 3.33 4.46
N ALA A 209 11.24 2.05 4.18
CA ALA A 209 11.27 1.47 2.84
C ALA A 209 10.12 0.47 2.68
N TYR A 210 9.70 0.26 1.45
CA TYR A 210 8.62 -0.68 1.16
C TYR A 210 9.13 -1.88 0.38
N MET A 211 8.80 -3.09 0.84
CA MET A 211 9.08 -4.31 0.09
C MET A 211 7.92 -4.61 -0.86
N ARG A 212 8.26 -4.86 -2.12
CA ARG A 212 7.27 -5.24 -3.14
C ARG A 212 6.64 -6.59 -2.80
N PRO A 213 5.30 -6.72 -2.84
CA PRO A 213 4.65 -8.00 -2.68
C PRO A 213 5.05 -8.99 -3.78
N PRO A 214 5.14 -10.31 -3.48
CA PRO A 214 5.35 -11.33 -4.49
C PRO A 214 4.26 -11.29 -5.56
N LYS A 215 4.64 -11.56 -6.81
CA LYS A 215 3.70 -11.61 -7.95
C LYS A 215 2.53 -12.56 -7.70
N GLU A 216 2.80 -13.68 -7.04
CA GLU A 216 1.80 -14.70 -6.72
C GLU A 216 0.75 -14.17 -5.72
N SER A 217 1.18 -13.44 -4.68
CA SER A 217 0.25 -12.82 -3.72
C SER A 217 -0.70 -11.83 -4.41
N VAL A 218 -0.16 -11.02 -5.33
CA VAL A 218 -0.96 -10.06 -6.11
C VAL A 218 -1.89 -10.78 -7.10
N ARG A 219 -1.42 -11.84 -7.77
CA ARG A 219 -2.23 -12.62 -8.70
C ARG A 219 -3.45 -13.25 -8.00
N ARG A 220 -3.25 -13.76 -6.79
CA ARG A 220 -4.26 -14.41 -5.97
C ARG A 220 -5.00 -13.47 -5.01
N GLN A 221 -4.96 -12.15 -5.25
CA GLN A 221 -5.59 -11.16 -4.35
C GLN A 221 -7.12 -11.25 -4.26
N HIS A 222 -7.76 -12.13 -5.06
CA HIS A 222 -9.19 -12.39 -5.04
C HIS A 222 -9.55 -13.72 -4.37
N GLU A 223 -8.56 -14.47 -3.88
CA GLU A 223 -8.73 -15.79 -3.29
C GLU A 223 -8.63 -15.68 -1.76
N PRO A 224 -9.75 -15.65 -1.03
CA PRO A 224 -9.74 -15.69 0.44
C PRO A 224 -9.09 -16.96 0.97
N ALA A 225 -8.55 -16.88 2.19
CA ALA A 225 -7.95 -18.01 2.89
C ALA A 225 -8.74 -18.35 4.15
N LYS A 226 -8.67 -19.62 4.56
CA LYS A 226 -9.23 -20.08 5.83
C LYS A 226 -8.28 -19.67 6.97
N PRO A 227 -8.83 -19.26 8.12
CA PRO A 227 -8.02 -19.04 9.32
C PRO A 227 -7.44 -20.35 9.84
#